data_465b7791f46e361ff0ecd42682f7474a
#
_entry.id   465b7791f46e361ff0ecd42682f7474a
#
_cell.length_a   1.000
_cell.length_b   1.000
_cell.length_c   1.000
_cell.angle_alpha   90.00
_cell.angle_beta   90.00
_cell.angle_gamma   90.00
#
_symmetry.space_group_name_H-M   'P 1'
#
loop_
_entity.id
_entity.type
_entity.pdbx_description
1 polymer ?
#
loop_
_entity_poly.entity_id
_entity_poly.type
_entity_poly.pdbx_seq_one_letter_code
_entity_poly.pdbx_strand_id
1 'polypeptide(L)'
;DPSTLDEAFTNQFGDLRGVVPGYGMQKPCPWGLGFELHGEKSPHWLGEKMPVAVAGHFGQSGTFLWFHPETKKAAVVLTDEDFGDWAKQRWDGFNQRLWEAMG
;
A
#
# COMPACT_ATOMS: atom_id res chain seq x y z
N ASP A 1 7.22 20.27 6.22
CA ASP A 1 7.24 20.20 7.67
C ASP A 1 7.12 18.74 8.13
N PRO A 2 8.04 18.26 8.96
CA PRO A 2 8.00 16.88 9.43
C PRO A 2 6.68 16.49 10.11
N SER A 3 6.03 17.39 10.83
CA SER A 3 4.76 17.09 11.49
C SER A 3 3.63 16.88 10.47
N THR A 4 3.67 17.57 9.35
CA THR A 4 2.70 17.38 8.26
C THR A 4 2.88 16.01 7.62
N LEU A 5 4.13 15.57 7.43
CA LEU A 5 4.41 14.24 6.89
C LEU A 5 3.96 13.15 7.86
N ASP A 6 4.23 13.31 9.15
CA ASP A 6 3.77 12.36 10.15
C ASP A 6 2.26 12.22 10.13
N GLU A 7 1.54 13.34 10.04
CA GLU A 7 0.09 13.33 9.95
C GLU A 7 -0.41 12.65 8.68
N ALA A 8 0.27 12.87 7.55
CA ALA A 8 -0.12 12.27 6.28
C ALA A 8 -0.03 10.74 6.31
N PHE A 9 0.90 10.18 7.10
CA PHE A 9 1.10 8.74 7.21
C PHE A 9 0.45 8.13 8.45
N THR A 10 -0.35 8.89 9.17
CA THR A 10 -1.07 8.42 10.36
C THR A 10 -2.49 8.04 9.94
N ASN A 11 -3.01 6.93 10.48
CA ASN A 11 -4.39 6.53 10.22
C ASN A 11 -5.36 7.60 10.75
N GLN A 12 -6.13 8.18 9.84
CA GLN A 12 -7.06 9.28 10.12
C GLN A 12 -8.47 8.81 10.48
N PHE A 13 -8.75 7.53 10.34
CA PHE A 13 -10.13 7.04 10.37
C PHE A 13 -10.38 5.98 11.44
N GLY A 14 -9.46 5.82 12.39
CA GLY A 14 -9.61 4.85 13.47
C GLY A 14 -9.73 3.42 12.93
N ASP A 15 -10.79 2.73 13.33
CA ASP A 15 -11.04 1.36 12.92
C ASP A 15 -12.12 1.23 11.84
N LEU A 16 -12.39 2.31 11.09
CA LEU A 16 -13.36 2.25 10.00
C LEU A 16 -13.02 1.16 8.99
N ARG A 17 -14.05 0.46 8.56
CA ARG A 17 -13.95 -0.52 7.47
C ARG A 17 -14.00 0.20 6.13
N GLY A 18 -13.41 -0.43 5.13
CA GLY A 18 -13.49 0.11 3.79
C GLY A 18 -13.17 -0.95 2.75
N VAL A 19 -13.48 -0.62 1.50
CA VAL A 19 -13.20 -1.50 0.36
C VAL A 19 -11.96 -1.03 -0.35
N VAL A 20 -10.99 -1.95 -0.54
CA VAL A 20 -9.87 -1.70 -1.43
C VAL A 20 -10.26 -2.30 -2.78
N PRO A 21 -10.36 -1.49 -3.84
CA PRO A 21 -10.79 -1.98 -5.15
C PRO A 21 -9.99 -3.20 -5.60
N GLY A 22 -10.69 -4.26 -5.98
CA GLY A 22 -10.07 -5.52 -6.39
C GLY A 22 -9.69 -6.45 -5.25
N TYR A 23 -9.61 -5.96 -4.01
CA TYR A 23 -9.16 -6.74 -2.84
C TYR A 23 -10.23 -6.94 -1.78
N GLY A 24 -11.34 -6.24 -1.91
CA GLY A 24 -12.50 -6.44 -1.04
C GLY A 24 -12.50 -5.61 0.23
N MET A 25 -13.38 -5.99 1.13
CA MET A 25 -13.58 -5.30 2.41
C MET A 25 -12.43 -5.56 3.37
N GLN A 26 -11.91 -4.48 3.94
CA GLN A 26 -10.86 -4.53 4.97
C GLN A 26 -11.42 -3.99 6.28
N LYS A 27 -11.13 -4.67 7.38
CA LYS A 27 -11.70 -4.38 8.72
C LYS A 27 -10.59 -4.40 9.77
N PRO A 28 -9.95 -3.29 10.11
CA PRO A 28 -10.13 -1.93 9.59
C PRO A 28 -9.50 -1.71 8.23
N CYS A 29 -9.73 -0.54 7.65
CA CYS A 29 -9.09 -0.09 6.43
C CYS A 29 -8.33 1.20 6.71
N PRO A 30 -7.13 1.13 7.29
CA PRO A 30 -6.38 2.34 7.63
C PRO A 30 -5.99 3.14 6.41
N TRP A 31 -6.11 4.45 6.53
CA TRP A 31 -5.81 5.39 5.46
C TRP A 31 -5.28 6.69 6.07
N GLY A 32 -4.22 7.22 5.50
CA GLY A 32 -3.68 8.52 5.91
C GLY A 32 -4.31 9.67 5.13
N LEU A 33 -3.61 10.79 5.08
CA LEU A 33 -4.04 11.94 4.28
C LEU A 33 -3.55 11.72 2.84
N GLY A 34 -4.38 11.11 2.01
CA GLY A 34 -4.09 10.86 0.61
C GLY A 34 -3.41 9.54 0.30
N PHE A 35 -2.82 8.89 1.31
CA PHE A 35 -2.16 7.60 1.12
C PHE A 35 -2.90 6.48 1.82
N GLU A 36 -3.03 5.37 1.14
CA GLU A 36 -3.49 4.14 1.75
C GLU A 36 -2.38 3.59 2.65
N LEU A 37 -2.73 3.16 3.87
CA LEU A 37 -1.78 2.52 4.76
C LEU A 37 -1.94 1.01 4.65
N HIS A 38 -0.82 0.27 4.63
CA HIS A 38 -0.85 -1.18 4.54
C HIS A 38 -1.62 -1.79 5.73
N GLY A 39 -1.23 -1.41 6.94
CA GLY A 39 -1.82 -2.00 8.13
C GLY A 39 -1.65 -3.51 8.10
N GLU A 40 -2.72 -4.22 8.45
CA GLU A 40 -2.77 -5.67 8.41
C GLU A 40 -3.74 -6.18 7.34
N LYS A 41 -3.94 -5.39 6.29
CA LYS A 41 -4.88 -5.74 5.22
C LYS A 41 -4.46 -7.02 4.50
N SER A 42 -5.43 -7.87 4.24
CA SER A 42 -5.24 -9.11 3.49
C SER A 42 -6.58 -9.57 2.92
N PRO A 43 -6.69 -9.89 1.64
CA PRO A 43 -5.66 -9.74 0.62
C PRO A 43 -5.35 -8.28 0.32
N HIS A 44 -4.16 -8.02 -0.21
CA HIS A 44 -3.73 -6.66 -0.50
C HIS A 44 -2.67 -6.67 -1.61
N TRP A 45 -2.46 -5.50 -2.22
CA TRP A 45 -1.43 -5.38 -3.28
C TRP A 45 -0.01 -5.32 -2.72
N LEU A 46 0.14 -4.99 -1.43
CA LEU A 46 1.42 -5.11 -0.73
C LEU A 46 1.53 -6.49 -0.10
N GLY A 47 2.75 -6.96 0.11
CA GLY A 47 2.97 -8.28 0.72
C GLY A 47 2.55 -8.31 2.19
N GLU A 48 2.00 -9.42 2.64
CA GLU A 48 1.49 -9.56 4.00
C GLU A 48 2.55 -9.28 5.07
N LYS A 49 3.81 -9.60 4.78
CA LYS A 49 4.91 -9.43 5.73
C LYS A 49 5.59 -8.07 5.64
N MET A 50 5.11 -7.21 4.76
CA MET A 50 5.60 -5.83 4.71
C MET A 50 5.08 -5.08 5.93
N PRO A 51 5.86 -4.11 6.45
CA PRO A 51 5.46 -3.39 7.69
C PRO A 51 4.11 -2.69 7.56
N VAL A 52 3.40 -2.63 8.68
CA VAL A 52 2.08 -1.98 8.73
C VAL A 52 2.14 -0.49 8.38
N ALA A 53 3.28 0.15 8.57
CA ALA A 53 3.45 1.58 8.31
C ALA A 53 3.75 1.91 6.84
N VAL A 54 3.84 0.91 5.95
CA VAL A 54 4.02 1.20 4.52
C VAL A 54 2.78 1.92 4.01
N ALA A 55 2.99 3.02 3.32
CA ALA A 55 1.94 3.83 2.74
C ALA A 55 2.11 3.90 1.23
N GLY A 56 1.02 4.00 0.51
CA GLY A 56 1.12 4.10 -0.93
C GLY A 56 -0.22 4.26 -1.62
N HIS A 57 -0.20 4.08 -2.90
CA HIS A 57 -1.41 4.16 -3.72
C HIS A 57 -1.17 3.43 -5.04
N PHE A 58 -2.21 2.79 -5.54
CA PHE A 58 -2.16 2.23 -6.89
C PHE A 58 -3.23 2.88 -7.76
N GLY A 59 -3.08 2.76 -9.06
CA GLY A 59 -3.96 3.38 -10.01
C GLY A 59 -4.55 2.40 -11.01
N GLN A 60 -5.66 2.80 -11.61
CA GLN A 60 -6.35 2.01 -12.63
C GLN A 60 -5.45 1.74 -13.84
N SER A 61 -4.46 2.59 -14.09
CA SER A 61 -3.49 2.42 -15.18
C SER A 61 -2.48 1.29 -14.94
N GLY A 62 -2.57 0.58 -13.82
CA GLY A 62 -1.67 -0.52 -13.52
C GLY A 62 -0.36 -0.08 -12.90
N THR A 63 -0.32 1.10 -12.33
CA THR A 63 0.87 1.67 -11.70
C THR A 63 0.68 1.73 -10.20
N PHE A 64 1.79 1.76 -9.46
CA PHE A 64 1.72 1.99 -8.02
C PHE A 64 2.99 2.64 -7.51
N LEU A 65 2.87 3.21 -6.31
CA LEU A 65 4.02 3.61 -5.52
C LEU A 65 3.76 3.22 -4.06
N TRP A 66 4.82 2.93 -3.34
CA TRP A 66 4.74 2.77 -1.90
C TRP A 66 6.00 3.32 -1.25
N PHE A 67 5.87 3.63 0.02
CA PHE A 67 6.92 4.28 0.78
C PHE A 67 6.84 3.84 2.23
N HIS A 68 8.00 3.55 2.84
CA HIS A 68 8.09 3.23 4.27
C HIS A 68 8.84 4.38 4.96
N PRO A 69 8.13 5.22 5.73
CA PRO A 69 8.73 6.44 6.27
C PRO A 69 9.95 6.21 7.16
N GLU A 70 9.91 5.19 8.01
CA GLU A 70 10.99 4.94 8.97
C GLU A 70 12.30 4.56 8.29
N THR A 71 12.26 3.63 7.36
CA THR A 71 13.48 3.16 6.67
C THR A 71 13.78 3.92 5.40
N LYS A 72 12.84 4.77 4.96
CA LYS A 72 12.93 5.56 3.73
C LYS A 72 13.07 4.71 2.47
N LYS A 73 12.58 3.49 2.53
CA LYS A 73 12.48 2.63 1.35
C LYS A 73 11.24 3.00 0.56
N ALA A 74 11.35 2.99 -0.74
CA ALA A 74 10.25 3.36 -1.63
C ALA A 74 10.35 2.61 -2.94
N ALA A 75 9.23 2.43 -3.61
CA ALA A 75 9.20 1.87 -4.95
C ALA A 75 8.12 2.56 -5.78
N VAL A 76 8.44 2.77 -7.05
CA VAL A 76 7.49 3.24 -8.05
C VAL A 76 7.54 2.25 -9.20
N VAL A 77 6.39 1.72 -9.57
CA VAL A 77 6.30 0.75 -10.66
C VAL A 77 5.32 1.27 -11.71
N LEU A 78 5.82 1.38 -12.93
CA LEU A 78 5.05 1.84 -14.08
C LEU A 78 4.84 0.65 -15.01
N THR A 79 3.60 0.43 -15.43
CA THR A 79 3.27 -0.63 -16.37
C THR A 79 2.43 -0.05 -17.51
N ASP A 80 2.28 -0.82 -18.56
CA ASP A 80 1.46 -0.44 -19.72
C ASP A 80 0.16 -1.26 -19.81
N GLU A 81 -0.22 -1.90 -18.72
CA GLU A 81 -1.44 -2.70 -18.65
C GLU A 81 -2.30 -2.26 -17.47
N ASP A 82 -3.57 -1.96 -17.74
CA ASP A 82 -4.49 -1.52 -16.71
C ASP A 82 -4.61 -2.52 -15.57
N PHE A 83 -4.90 -2.00 -14.36
CA PHE A 83 -5.12 -2.82 -13.19
C PHE A 83 -6.24 -3.83 -13.44
N GLY A 84 -6.01 -5.06 -13.04
CA GLY A 84 -6.97 -6.15 -13.19
C GLY A 84 -6.46 -7.40 -12.50
N ASP A 85 -6.98 -8.54 -12.92
CA ASP A 85 -6.64 -9.82 -12.28
C ASP A 85 -5.15 -10.13 -12.29
N TRP A 86 -4.45 -9.75 -13.36
CA TRP A 86 -3.00 -9.96 -13.44
C TRP A 86 -2.26 -9.29 -12.29
N ALA A 87 -2.67 -8.06 -11.95
CA ALA A 87 -2.06 -7.31 -10.86
C ALA A 87 -2.37 -7.94 -9.50
N LYS A 88 -3.62 -8.34 -9.31
CA LYS A 88 -4.04 -8.99 -8.05
C LYS A 88 -3.29 -10.29 -7.80
N GLN A 89 -2.91 -11.00 -8.85
CA GLN A 89 -2.19 -12.26 -8.75
C GLN A 89 -0.68 -12.08 -8.52
N ARG A 90 -0.12 -10.90 -8.83
CA ARG A 90 1.32 -10.72 -8.91
C ARG A 90 1.89 -9.67 -7.98
N TRP A 91 1.14 -8.61 -7.70
CA TRP A 91 1.70 -7.46 -6.98
C TRP A 91 2.10 -7.76 -5.55
N ASP A 92 1.31 -8.53 -4.84
CA ASP A 92 1.62 -8.87 -3.44
C ASP A 92 2.96 -9.61 -3.33
N GLY A 93 3.13 -10.66 -4.11
CA GLY A 93 4.38 -11.43 -4.11
C GLY A 93 5.56 -10.61 -4.62
N PHE A 94 5.36 -9.83 -5.67
CA PHE A 94 6.39 -8.97 -6.23
C PHE A 94 6.87 -7.95 -5.18
N ASN A 95 5.92 -7.28 -4.52
CA ASN A 95 6.25 -6.26 -3.52
C ASN A 95 6.92 -6.88 -2.30
N GLN A 96 6.48 -8.07 -1.88
CA GLN A 96 7.12 -8.78 -0.78
C GLN A 96 8.58 -9.08 -1.10
N ARG A 97 8.86 -9.60 -2.30
CA ARG A 97 10.23 -9.91 -2.73
C ARG A 97 11.07 -8.64 -2.87
N LEU A 98 10.48 -7.58 -3.41
CA LEU A 98 11.17 -6.29 -3.54
C LEU A 98 11.55 -5.74 -2.17
N TRP A 99 10.63 -5.77 -1.22
CA TRP A 99 10.90 -5.34 0.14
C TRP A 99 12.06 -6.13 0.76
N GLU A 100 12.04 -7.44 0.63
CA GLU A 100 13.10 -8.31 1.17
C GLU A 100 14.45 -8.04 0.50
N ALA A 101 14.46 -7.77 -0.80
CA ALA A 101 15.69 -7.47 -1.55
C ALA A 101 16.31 -6.13 -1.15
N MET A 102 15.53 -5.22 -0.63
CA MET A 102 16.03 -3.91 -0.20
C MET A 102 16.80 -3.96 1.14
N GLY A 103 16.80 -5.11 1.76
CA GLY A 103 17.52 -5.30 3.01
C GLY A 103 16.73 -4.91 4.22
#